data_aaa814fe82db1cb1b303471b902440f7
#
_entry.id   aaa814fe82db1cb1b303471b902440f7
#
_cell.length_a   1.000
_cell.length_b   1.000
_cell.length_c   1.000
_cell.angle_alpha   90.00
_cell.angle_beta   90.00
_cell.angle_gamma   90.00
#
_symmetry.space_group_name_H-M   'P 1'
#
loop_
_entity.id
_entity.type
_entity.pdbx_description
1 polymer ?
#
loop_
_entity_poly.entity_id
_entity_poly.type
_entity_poly.pdbx_seq_one_letter_code
_entity_poly.pdbx_strand_id
1 'polypeptide(L)'
;MARPVIGRTIRRLRMEKGLTQQALAVRLGISASYLNLIEHDQRAVTASLLIKLGETLEVDLPSLSGSRERQTEAGLREVLSDPLLGLEELPEGEIATLAASAPHAARAMLALYRAWRVAREDASGIALPTGRRMLLPTEEARDFFHDHANHFHQLETVAEQIGGDLRASPAEMNHAIAERLRRTHGLTVHVGPLGASLRRYDPASRRLDLSESLPRESRGFQMAFQLLLLEARDVVESTVAPAEPSSQEAAALIRLGLLNYAAAALLMPYLPFLEAARDLRHEVEALAARFGVSFEQAAHRLSTLQRPDARGLPFFFLRVDPAGNVDKRFSAAGFPFARFGGSCPKWIVHQAFATPAMTRVQVAQLPDGAGFLTFARAIASPTTHWGEPAPVHVVAMGCDIGRASEIVYADGLDLGAAAVGIGLSCRLCERAECRSRAFPPLEHRLALDPNEDGASPWRFEPTRRLVRP
;
A
#
# COMPACT_ATOMS: atom_id res chain seq x y z
N MET A 1 -16.13 6.46 18.09
CA MET A 1 -16.07 6.40 16.60
C MET A 1 -15.74 7.79 16.11
N ALA A 2 -14.55 8.01 15.57
CA ALA A 2 -14.21 9.26 14.90
C ALA A 2 -15.15 9.43 13.70
N ARG A 3 -15.82 10.58 13.60
CA ARG A 3 -16.71 10.87 12.47
C ARG A 3 -15.84 11.02 11.22
N PRO A 4 -16.14 10.32 10.11
CA PRO A 4 -15.40 10.53 8.86
C PRO A 4 -15.60 11.99 8.42
N VAL A 5 -14.51 12.74 8.33
CA VAL A 5 -14.46 14.13 7.88
C VAL A 5 -14.43 14.12 6.35
N ILE A 6 -15.62 14.03 5.73
CA ILE A 6 -15.75 13.91 4.26
C ILE A 6 -16.44 15.12 3.63
N GLY A 7 -16.89 16.08 4.43
CA GLY A 7 -17.66 17.21 3.95
C GLY A 7 -16.88 18.07 2.96
N ARG A 8 -15.60 18.33 3.25
CA ARG A 8 -14.71 19.08 2.37
C ARG A 8 -14.50 18.39 1.02
N THR A 9 -14.37 17.05 1.02
CA THR A 9 -14.27 16.24 -0.19
C THR A 9 -15.54 16.34 -1.03
N ILE A 10 -16.72 16.27 -0.40
CA ILE A 10 -18.01 16.45 -1.07
C ILE A 10 -18.09 17.84 -1.70
N ARG A 11 -17.71 18.88 -0.96
CA ARG A 11 -17.72 20.27 -1.46
C ARG A 11 -16.79 20.44 -2.68
N ARG A 12 -15.59 19.87 -2.63
CA ARG A 12 -14.63 19.91 -3.74
C ARG A 12 -15.20 19.21 -4.98
N LEU A 13 -15.68 17.98 -4.85
CA LEU A 13 -16.27 17.20 -5.95
C LEU A 13 -17.48 17.90 -6.58
N ARG A 14 -18.32 18.53 -5.74
CA ARG A 14 -19.42 19.37 -6.23
C ARG A 14 -18.92 20.52 -7.08
N MET A 15 -17.89 21.23 -6.64
CA MET A 15 -17.31 22.36 -7.36
C MET A 15 -16.64 21.91 -8.68
N GLU A 16 -15.93 20.79 -8.67
CA GLU A 16 -15.34 20.18 -9.88
C GLU A 16 -16.39 19.83 -10.95
N LYS A 17 -17.58 19.39 -10.49
CA LYS A 17 -18.74 19.14 -11.38
C LYS A 17 -19.52 20.43 -11.74
N GLY A 18 -19.08 21.60 -11.32
CA GLY A 18 -19.75 22.88 -11.60
C GLY A 18 -21.11 23.04 -10.94
N LEU A 19 -21.43 22.24 -9.92
CA LEU A 19 -22.73 22.27 -9.27
C LEU A 19 -22.80 23.31 -8.15
N THR A 20 -23.90 24.08 -8.12
CA THR A 20 -24.21 24.92 -6.94
C THR A 20 -24.66 24.03 -5.78
N GLN A 21 -24.52 24.52 -4.54
CA GLN A 21 -24.98 23.81 -3.36
C GLN A 21 -26.48 23.45 -3.44
N GLN A 22 -27.28 24.39 -3.95
CA GLN A 22 -28.72 24.18 -4.16
C GLN A 22 -29.00 23.09 -5.24
N ALA A 23 -28.26 23.09 -6.33
CA ALA A 23 -28.42 22.09 -7.39
C ALA A 23 -28.07 20.68 -6.92
N LEU A 24 -27.00 20.51 -6.15
CA LEU A 24 -26.64 19.21 -5.57
C LEU A 24 -27.68 18.77 -4.52
N ALA A 25 -28.12 19.67 -3.66
CA ALA A 25 -29.13 19.39 -2.63
C ALA A 25 -30.43 18.84 -3.23
N VAL A 26 -30.92 19.48 -4.33
CA VAL A 26 -32.10 19.03 -5.08
C VAL A 26 -31.91 17.60 -5.62
N ARG A 27 -30.75 17.31 -6.25
CA ARG A 27 -30.45 15.97 -6.80
C ARG A 27 -30.40 14.90 -5.72
N LEU A 28 -29.92 15.25 -4.52
CA LEU A 28 -29.84 14.34 -3.38
C LEU A 28 -31.17 14.18 -2.64
N GLY A 29 -32.15 15.06 -2.88
CA GLY A 29 -33.43 15.10 -2.17
C GLY A 29 -33.30 15.59 -0.71
N ILE A 30 -32.37 16.53 -0.45
CA ILE A 30 -32.12 17.15 0.87
C ILE A 30 -32.21 18.67 0.78
N SER A 31 -32.29 19.36 1.92
CA SER A 31 -32.24 20.85 1.93
C SER A 31 -30.81 21.36 1.69
N ALA A 32 -30.67 22.53 1.08
CA ALA A 32 -29.38 23.19 0.89
C ALA A 32 -28.68 23.48 2.24
N SER A 33 -29.46 23.84 3.27
CA SER A 33 -28.94 24.03 4.63
C SER A 33 -28.37 22.73 5.22
N TYR A 34 -29.01 21.58 4.97
CA TYR A 34 -28.51 20.31 5.43
C TYR A 34 -27.23 19.91 4.69
N LEU A 35 -27.15 20.14 3.38
CA LEU A 35 -25.94 19.93 2.58
C LEU A 35 -24.81 20.85 3.08
N ASN A 36 -25.10 22.10 3.41
CA ASN A 36 -24.12 23.03 3.98
C ASN A 36 -23.51 22.50 5.29
N LEU A 37 -24.34 21.98 6.21
CA LEU A 37 -23.85 21.38 7.44
C LEU A 37 -22.96 20.14 7.20
N ILE A 38 -23.28 19.35 6.18
CA ILE A 38 -22.46 18.20 5.74
C ILE A 38 -21.12 18.69 5.19
N GLU A 39 -21.12 19.67 4.27
CA GLU A 39 -19.90 20.20 3.65
C GLU A 39 -18.94 20.88 4.65
N HIS A 40 -19.46 21.26 5.83
CA HIS A 40 -18.66 21.82 6.93
C HIS A 40 -18.42 20.81 8.07
N ASP A 41 -18.67 19.52 7.84
CA ASP A 41 -18.47 18.43 8.81
C ASP A 41 -19.26 18.57 10.12
N GLN A 42 -20.29 19.43 10.12
CA GLN A 42 -21.19 19.65 11.26
C GLN A 42 -22.29 18.58 11.37
N ARG A 43 -22.53 17.83 10.29
CA ARG A 43 -23.48 16.70 10.24
C ARG A 43 -22.84 15.50 9.58
N ALA A 44 -23.03 14.31 10.19
CA ALA A 44 -22.58 13.06 9.62
C ALA A 44 -23.40 12.68 8.38
N VAL A 45 -22.74 12.10 7.38
CA VAL A 45 -23.38 11.53 6.19
C VAL A 45 -23.89 10.13 6.54
N THR A 46 -25.15 9.85 6.26
CA THR A 46 -25.73 8.51 6.41
C THR A 46 -25.28 7.61 5.26
N ALA A 47 -25.28 6.29 5.46
CA ALA A 47 -24.89 5.32 4.43
C ALA A 47 -25.74 5.48 3.16
N SER A 48 -27.06 5.70 3.29
CA SER A 48 -27.94 5.92 2.15
C SER A 48 -27.64 7.22 1.38
N LEU A 49 -27.24 8.27 2.09
CA LEU A 49 -26.86 9.54 1.45
C LEU A 49 -25.48 9.43 0.82
N LEU A 50 -24.57 8.63 1.39
CA LEU A 50 -23.26 8.38 0.81
C LEU A 50 -23.34 7.65 -0.53
N ILE A 51 -24.24 6.68 -0.65
CA ILE A 51 -24.51 5.97 -1.92
C ILE A 51 -25.06 6.95 -2.97
N LYS A 52 -26.07 7.76 -2.60
CA LYS A 52 -26.64 8.78 -3.49
C LYS A 52 -25.61 9.82 -3.93
N LEU A 53 -24.69 10.20 -3.04
CA LEU A 53 -23.59 11.11 -3.38
C LEU A 53 -22.64 10.48 -4.39
N GLY A 54 -22.28 9.20 -4.23
CA GLY A 54 -21.48 8.46 -5.20
C GLY A 54 -22.10 8.45 -6.59
N GLU A 55 -23.39 8.09 -6.66
CA GLU A 55 -24.16 8.08 -7.91
C GLU A 55 -24.29 9.48 -8.53
N THR A 56 -24.65 10.50 -7.73
CA THR A 56 -24.90 11.86 -8.22
C THR A 56 -23.66 12.58 -8.69
N LEU A 57 -22.51 12.34 -8.02
CA LEU A 57 -21.22 12.92 -8.36
C LEU A 57 -20.41 12.04 -9.31
N GLU A 58 -20.92 10.84 -9.66
CA GLU A 58 -20.25 9.84 -10.53
C GLU A 58 -18.85 9.49 -9.99
N VAL A 59 -18.74 9.25 -8.69
CA VAL A 59 -17.50 8.87 -8.02
C VAL A 59 -17.73 7.60 -7.21
N ASP A 60 -16.67 6.79 -7.10
CA ASP A 60 -16.73 5.59 -6.30
C ASP A 60 -16.75 5.91 -4.79
N LEU A 61 -17.41 5.06 -4.00
CA LEU A 61 -17.52 5.24 -2.54
C LEU A 61 -16.17 5.38 -1.82
N PRO A 62 -15.09 4.65 -2.19
CA PRO A 62 -13.76 4.88 -1.65
C PRO A 62 -13.22 6.30 -1.85
N SER A 63 -13.52 6.94 -2.98
CA SER A 63 -13.16 8.35 -3.21
C SER A 63 -13.87 9.31 -2.27
N LEU A 64 -15.02 8.91 -1.72
CA LEU A 64 -15.74 9.65 -0.69
C LEU A 64 -15.29 9.31 0.73
N SER A 65 -14.52 8.23 0.93
CA SER A 65 -14.07 7.79 2.26
C SER A 65 -12.98 8.67 2.88
N GLY A 66 -12.41 9.61 2.10
CA GLY A 66 -11.31 10.48 2.55
C GLY A 66 -9.99 9.74 2.79
N SER A 67 -9.83 8.50 2.30
CA SER A 67 -8.62 7.71 2.52
C SER A 67 -7.39 8.31 1.82
N ARG A 68 -7.57 8.83 0.61
CA ARG A 68 -6.50 9.52 -0.14
C ARG A 68 -6.11 10.84 0.52
N GLU A 69 -7.09 11.57 1.02
CA GLU A 69 -6.89 12.83 1.74
C GLU A 69 -6.12 12.58 3.04
N ARG A 70 -6.47 11.56 3.83
CA ARG A 70 -5.73 11.19 5.06
C ARG A 70 -4.27 10.82 4.77
N GLN A 71 -4.00 10.09 3.70
CA GLN A 71 -2.63 9.75 3.32
C GLN A 71 -1.84 11.00 2.88
N THR A 72 -2.47 11.89 2.13
CA THR A 72 -1.88 13.17 1.71
C THR A 72 -1.63 14.07 2.93
N GLU A 73 -2.59 14.15 3.85
CA GLU A 73 -2.47 14.88 5.11
C GLU A 73 -1.29 14.37 5.95
N ALA A 74 -1.19 13.06 6.15
CA ALA A 74 -0.08 12.47 6.88
C ALA A 74 1.28 12.80 6.24
N GLY A 75 1.37 12.72 4.92
CA GLY A 75 2.58 13.11 4.19
C GLY A 75 2.92 14.59 4.32
N LEU A 76 1.91 15.49 4.22
CA LEU A 76 2.12 16.93 4.41
C LEU A 76 2.55 17.25 5.84
N ARG A 77 1.92 16.65 6.85
CA ARG A 77 2.29 16.82 8.25
C ARG A 77 3.76 16.45 8.48
N GLU A 78 4.20 15.32 7.93
CA GLU A 78 5.58 14.89 8.01
C GLU A 78 6.55 15.89 7.35
N VAL A 79 6.21 16.41 6.17
CA VAL A 79 7.01 17.40 5.44
C VAL A 79 7.10 18.71 6.18
N LEU A 80 5.95 19.25 6.60
CA LEU A 80 5.86 20.57 7.22
C LEU A 80 6.43 20.59 8.65
N SER A 81 6.56 19.42 9.29
CA SER A 81 7.22 19.25 10.59
C SER A 81 8.73 19.00 10.48
N ASP A 82 9.31 19.02 9.28
CA ASP A 82 10.77 18.81 9.14
C ASP A 82 11.54 20.04 9.69
N PRO A 83 12.33 19.88 10.77
CA PRO A 83 13.07 21.00 11.35
C PRO A 83 14.03 21.70 10.39
N LEU A 84 14.44 20.99 9.32
CA LEU A 84 15.35 21.51 8.31
C LEU A 84 14.72 22.55 7.40
N LEU A 85 13.40 22.61 7.35
CA LEU A 85 12.67 23.62 6.57
C LEU A 85 12.54 24.95 7.33
N GLY A 86 12.67 24.94 8.67
CA GLY A 86 12.53 26.15 9.50
C GLY A 86 11.17 26.84 9.35
N LEU A 87 10.12 26.06 9.05
CA LEU A 87 8.77 26.61 8.87
C LEU A 87 8.12 26.89 10.24
N GLU A 88 7.27 27.90 10.30
CA GLU A 88 6.40 28.13 11.44
C GLU A 88 5.35 27.02 11.56
N GLU A 89 4.93 26.73 12.80
CA GLU A 89 3.86 25.76 13.06
C GLU A 89 2.55 26.20 12.38
N LEU A 90 1.98 25.32 11.58
CA LEU A 90 0.69 25.58 10.94
C LEU A 90 -0.46 25.37 11.95
N PRO A 91 -1.52 26.18 11.88
CA PRO A 91 -2.70 26.01 12.73
C PRO A 91 -3.31 24.62 12.56
N GLU A 92 -3.83 24.06 13.68
CA GLU A 92 -4.50 22.76 13.70
C GLU A 92 -5.63 22.70 12.66
N GLY A 93 -5.64 21.66 11.85
CA GLY A 93 -6.63 21.45 10.80
C GLY A 93 -6.35 22.14 9.46
N GLU A 94 -5.33 23.02 9.35
CA GLU A 94 -4.97 23.66 8.08
C GLU A 94 -4.41 22.64 7.09
N ILE A 95 -3.58 21.73 7.55
CA ILE A 95 -3.01 20.63 6.74
C ILE A 95 -4.13 19.72 6.21
N ALA A 96 -5.09 19.36 7.08
CA ALA A 96 -6.26 18.59 6.69
C ALA A 96 -7.11 19.33 5.65
N THR A 97 -7.25 20.67 5.85
CA THR A 97 -7.97 21.54 4.91
C THR A 97 -7.28 21.56 3.56
N LEU A 98 -5.95 21.71 3.52
CA LEU A 98 -5.15 21.73 2.30
C LEU A 98 -5.28 20.40 1.55
N ALA A 99 -5.14 19.26 2.25
CA ALA A 99 -5.26 17.93 1.67
C ALA A 99 -6.65 17.67 1.05
N ALA A 100 -7.72 18.15 1.70
CA ALA A 100 -9.09 17.93 1.25
C ALA A 100 -9.55 18.93 0.18
N SER A 101 -9.15 20.22 0.29
CA SER A 101 -9.65 21.28 -0.58
C SER A 101 -8.77 21.53 -1.80
N ALA A 102 -7.47 21.24 -1.72
CA ALA A 102 -6.51 21.46 -2.80
C ALA A 102 -5.56 20.26 -2.98
N PRO A 103 -6.07 19.05 -3.30
CA PRO A 103 -5.27 17.81 -3.33
C PRO A 103 -4.15 17.86 -4.38
N HIS A 104 -4.31 18.59 -5.47
CA HIS A 104 -3.23 18.78 -6.46
C HIS A 104 -2.09 19.61 -5.92
N ALA A 105 -2.38 20.73 -5.23
CA ALA A 105 -1.38 21.56 -4.58
C ALA A 105 -0.65 20.78 -3.46
N ALA A 106 -1.41 20.05 -2.66
CA ALA A 106 -0.88 19.19 -1.62
C ALA A 106 0.12 18.14 -2.17
N ARG A 107 -0.23 17.49 -3.25
CA ARG A 107 0.68 16.54 -3.93
C ARG A 107 1.90 17.24 -4.54
N ALA A 108 1.73 18.43 -5.10
CA ALA A 108 2.85 19.21 -5.62
C ALA A 108 3.84 19.61 -4.52
N MET A 109 3.36 20.00 -3.33
CA MET A 109 4.21 20.29 -2.17
C MET A 109 5.01 19.05 -1.73
N LEU A 110 4.37 17.89 -1.67
CA LEU A 110 5.04 16.62 -1.36
C LEU A 110 6.10 16.28 -2.40
N ALA A 111 5.84 16.56 -3.68
CA ALA A 111 6.80 16.33 -4.77
C ALA A 111 7.99 17.29 -4.69
N LEU A 112 7.74 18.58 -4.39
CA LEU A 112 8.80 19.58 -4.21
C LEU A 112 9.72 19.25 -3.02
N TYR A 113 9.14 18.84 -1.90
CA TYR A 113 9.94 18.43 -0.74
C TYR A 113 10.81 17.21 -1.05
N ARG A 114 10.25 16.21 -1.74
CA ARG A 114 11.04 15.04 -2.18
C ARG A 114 12.22 15.45 -3.05
N ALA A 115 11.98 16.31 -4.04
CA ALA A 115 13.03 16.81 -4.92
C ALA A 115 14.10 17.62 -4.14
N TRP A 116 13.69 18.43 -3.18
CA TRP A 116 14.59 19.17 -2.31
C TRP A 116 15.43 18.25 -1.41
N ARG A 117 14.83 17.22 -0.81
CA ARG A 117 15.60 16.25 -0.01
C ARG A 117 16.64 15.51 -0.82
N VAL A 118 16.26 15.00 -2.01
CA VAL A 118 17.21 14.35 -2.92
C VAL A 118 18.35 15.30 -3.28
N ALA A 119 18.06 16.54 -3.70
CA ALA A 119 19.08 17.52 -4.02
C ALA A 119 20.01 17.85 -2.85
N ARG A 120 19.52 17.78 -1.63
CA ARG A 120 20.30 18.02 -0.40
C ARG A 120 21.16 16.80 0.00
N GLU A 121 20.64 15.59 -0.15
CA GLU A 121 21.40 14.36 0.05
C GLU A 121 22.56 14.25 -0.97
N ASP A 122 22.32 14.64 -2.21
CA ASP A 122 23.32 14.75 -3.26
C ASP A 122 24.37 15.84 -2.97
N ALA A 123 23.97 16.97 -2.41
CA ALA A 123 24.89 18.05 -2.03
C ALA A 123 25.82 17.69 -0.87
N SER A 124 25.48 16.65 -0.08
CA SER A 124 26.31 16.18 1.03
C SER A 124 27.40 15.15 0.64
N GLY A 125 27.63 14.88 -0.65
CA GLY A 125 28.82 14.15 -1.06
C GLY A 125 28.78 13.28 -2.32
N ILE A 126 27.66 13.19 -3.05
CA ILE A 126 27.60 12.44 -4.32
C ILE A 126 26.85 13.30 -5.35
N ALA A 127 27.58 14.18 -6.03
CA ALA A 127 27.04 14.98 -7.10
C ALA A 127 26.73 14.10 -8.33
N LEU A 128 25.46 14.02 -8.73
CA LEU A 128 25.06 13.61 -10.07
C LEU A 128 24.75 14.85 -10.91
N PRO A 129 25.39 15.00 -12.09
CA PRO A 129 25.21 16.17 -12.92
C PRO A 129 23.97 15.99 -13.80
N THR A 130 22.83 16.52 -13.41
CA THR A 130 21.81 16.94 -14.40
C THR A 130 20.64 17.64 -13.70
N GLY A 131 20.35 18.88 -14.10
CA GLY A 131 19.27 19.74 -13.60
C GLY A 131 17.86 19.32 -14.06
N ARG A 132 17.49 18.05 -13.92
CA ARG A 132 16.12 17.56 -14.11
C ARG A 132 15.51 17.21 -12.75
N ARG A 133 14.26 17.61 -12.52
CA ARG A 133 13.43 17.18 -11.39
C ARG A 133 13.40 15.65 -11.32
N MET A 134 14.24 15.05 -10.48
CA MET A 134 14.19 13.61 -10.25
C MET A 134 13.16 13.33 -9.16
N LEU A 135 11.95 12.95 -9.57
CA LEU A 135 11.14 12.04 -8.76
C LEU A 135 11.95 10.75 -8.64
N LEU A 136 12.10 10.19 -7.41
CA LEU A 136 12.75 8.89 -7.29
C LEU A 136 11.95 7.88 -8.14
N PRO A 137 12.56 7.18 -9.08
CA PRO A 137 11.87 6.24 -9.97
C PRO A 137 10.99 5.23 -9.21
N THR A 138 11.44 4.83 -8.00
CA THR A 138 10.72 3.92 -7.11
C THR A 138 9.45 4.54 -6.52
N GLU A 139 9.47 5.84 -6.20
CA GLU A 139 8.28 6.55 -5.68
C GLU A 139 7.26 6.77 -6.81
N GLU A 140 7.73 7.12 -8.00
CA GLU A 140 6.89 7.30 -9.18
C GLU A 140 6.19 5.99 -9.57
N ALA A 141 6.93 4.88 -9.62
CA ALA A 141 6.35 3.58 -9.85
C ALA A 141 5.30 3.22 -8.78
N ARG A 142 5.57 3.52 -7.51
CA ARG A 142 4.64 3.28 -6.40
C ARG A 142 3.37 4.12 -6.52
N ASP A 143 3.51 5.41 -6.83
CA ASP A 143 2.38 6.32 -7.02
C ASP A 143 1.52 5.86 -8.22
N PHE A 144 2.13 5.37 -9.32
CA PHE A 144 1.45 4.78 -10.47
C PHE A 144 0.52 3.62 -10.06
N PHE A 145 1.01 2.63 -9.30
CA PHE A 145 0.19 1.51 -8.83
C PHE A 145 -0.91 1.97 -7.87
N HIS A 146 -0.63 2.96 -7.04
CA HIS A 146 -1.60 3.52 -6.11
C HIS A 146 -2.74 4.24 -6.84
N ASP A 147 -2.43 5.06 -7.84
CA ASP A 147 -3.42 5.82 -8.62
C ASP A 147 -4.36 4.90 -9.40
N HIS A 148 -3.89 3.71 -9.82
CA HIS A 148 -4.69 2.66 -10.44
C HIS A 148 -5.39 1.74 -9.44
N ALA A 149 -5.40 2.08 -8.14
CA ALA A 149 -5.95 1.24 -7.08
C ALA A 149 -5.40 -0.21 -7.10
N ASN A 150 -4.17 -0.39 -7.61
CA ASN A 150 -3.49 -1.68 -7.78
C ASN A 150 -4.31 -2.72 -8.58
N HIS A 151 -5.13 -2.26 -9.55
CA HIS A 151 -5.94 -3.11 -10.42
C HIS A 151 -5.81 -2.68 -11.89
N PHE A 152 -5.51 -3.65 -12.77
CA PHE A 152 -5.28 -3.43 -14.20
C PHE A 152 -6.14 -4.39 -15.01
N HIS A 153 -7.33 -3.95 -15.39
CA HIS A 153 -8.33 -4.78 -16.06
C HIS A 153 -7.81 -5.45 -17.34
N GLN A 154 -7.07 -4.74 -18.16
CA GLN A 154 -6.53 -5.28 -19.41
C GLN A 154 -5.54 -6.42 -19.17
N LEU A 155 -4.69 -6.31 -18.14
CA LEU A 155 -3.75 -7.38 -17.75
C LEU A 155 -4.48 -8.59 -17.16
N GLU A 156 -5.55 -8.37 -16.39
CA GLU A 156 -6.40 -9.47 -15.91
C GLU A 156 -7.00 -10.24 -17.11
N THR A 157 -7.55 -9.52 -18.08
CA THR A 157 -8.16 -10.14 -19.26
C THR A 157 -7.16 -10.98 -20.05
N VAL A 158 -5.96 -10.47 -20.30
CA VAL A 158 -4.92 -11.23 -21.00
C VAL A 158 -4.47 -12.45 -20.18
N ALA A 159 -4.27 -12.28 -18.87
CA ALA A 159 -3.90 -13.39 -18.00
C ALA A 159 -4.99 -14.48 -17.93
N GLU A 160 -6.27 -14.09 -17.86
CA GLU A 160 -7.41 -15.00 -17.88
C GLU A 160 -7.50 -15.75 -19.23
N GLN A 161 -7.27 -15.08 -20.37
CA GLN A 161 -7.24 -15.72 -21.69
C GLN A 161 -6.12 -16.74 -21.79
N ILE A 162 -4.90 -16.39 -21.42
CA ILE A 162 -3.75 -17.30 -21.43
C ILE A 162 -4.02 -18.48 -20.49
N GLY A 163 -4.54 -18.23 -19.28
CA GLY A 163 -4.89 -19.28 -18.31
C GLY A 163 -5.97 -20.22 -18.82
N GLY A 164 -6.98 -19.70 -19.51
CA GLY A 164 -8.02 -20.48 -20.18
C GLY A 164 -7.48 -21.39 -21.28
N ASP A 165 -6.52 -20.89 -22.07
CA ASP A 165 -5.86 -21.68 -23.12
C ASP A 165 -4.99 -22.81 -22.51
N LEU A 166 -4.36 -22.57 -21.37
CA LEU A 166 -3.53 -23.58 -20.69
C LEU A 166 -4.33 -24.76 -20.15
N ARG A 167 -5.59 -24.54 -19.79
CA ARG A 167 -6.55 -25.56 -19.28
C ARG A 167 -5.96 -26.44 -18.17
N ALA A 168 -5.14 -25.85 -17.31
CA ALA A 168 -4.40 -26.54 -16.28
C ALA A 168 -4.97 -26.25 -14.88
N SER A 169 -4.99 -27.26 -14.04
CA SER A 169 -5.22 -27.09 -12.60
C SER A 169 -4.04 -26.35 -11.95
N PRO A 170 -4.21 -25.73 -10.78
CA PRO A 170 -3.09 -25.09 -10.08
C PRO A 170 -1.87 -25.98 -9.87
N ALA A 171 -2.08 -27.28 -9.65
CA ALA A 171 -0.98 -28.26 -9.48
C ALA A 171 -0.18 -28.50 -10.77
N GLU A 172 -0.83 -28.38 -11.93
CA GLU A 172 -0.26 -28.62 -13.26
C GLU A 172 0.22 -27.32 -13.94
N MET A 173 -0.12 -26.17 -13.40
CA MET A 173 0.11 -24.86 -14.03
C MET A 173 1.58 -24.66 -14.42
N ASN A 174 2.52 -25.00 -13.55
CA ASN A 174 3.94 -24.85 -13.84
C ASN A 174 4.37 -25.69 -15.08
N HIS A 175 3.83 -26.90 -15.24
CA HIS A 175 4.12 -27.74 -16.39
C HIS A 175 3.47 -27.16 -17.66
N ALA A 176 2.22 -26.70 -17.57
CA ALA A 176 1.50 -26.14 -18.70
C ALA A 176 2.18 -24.85 -19.21
N ILE A 177 2.67 -23.97 -18.31
CA ILE A 177 3.43 -22.78 -18.68
C ILE A 177 4.74 -23.15 -19.36
N ALA A 178 5.49 -24.10 -18.82
CA ALA A 178 6.75 -24.55 -19.42
C ALA A 178 6.53 -25.13 -20.81
N GLU A 179 5.47 -25.92 -21.00
CA GLU A 179 5.09 -26.50 -22.29
C GLU A 179 4.64 -25.43 -23.30
N ARG A 180 3.88 -24.39 -22.88
CA ARG A 180 3.52 -23.27 -23.74
C ARG A 180 4.76 -22.47 -24.17
N LEU A 181 5.66 -22.18 -23.25
CA LEU A 181 6.94 -21.54 -23.54
C LEU A 181 7.73 -22.33 -24.59
N ARG A 182 7.77 -23.64 -24.46
CA ARG A 182 8.47 -24.54 -25.41
C ARG A 182 7.78 -24.56 -26.78
N ARG A 183 6.46 -24.78 -26.82
CA ARG A 183 5.71 -24.99 -28.06
C ARG A 183 5.52 -23.70 -28.86
N THR A 184 5.17 -22.61 -28.19
CA THR A 184 4.83 -21.35 -28.84
C THR A 184 6.06 -20.48 -29.13
N HIS A 185 7.01 -20.49 -28.18
CA HIS A 185 8.19 -19.60 -28.28
C HIS A 185 9.51 -20.32 -28.54
N GLY A 186 9.48 -21.67 -28.60
CA GLY A 186 10.68 -22.49 -28.75
C GLY A 186 11.66 -22.34 -27.57
N LEU A 187 11.15 -21.96 -26.41
CA LEU A 187 11.95 -21.63 -25.23
C LEU A 187 12.09 -22.85 -24.34
N THR A 188 13.33 -23.18 -23.96
CA THR A 188 13.62 -24.28 -23.02
C THR A 188 13.88 -23.72 -21.63
N VAL A 189 13.25 -24.35 -20.62
CA VAL A 189 13.45 -23.99 -19.20
C VAL A 189 14.49 -24.93 -18.61
N HIS A 190 15.50 -24.37 -17.97
CA HIS A 190 16.55 -25.12 -17.28
C HIS A 190 16.68 -24.65 -15.84
N VAL A 191 16.84 -25.56 -14.90
CA VAL A 191 17.06 -25.26 -13.48
C VAL A 191 18.48 -25.65 -13.11
N GLY A 192 19.24 -24.69 -12.56
CA GLY A 192 20.62 -24.91 -12.18
C GLY A 192 21.22 -23.74 -11.39
N PRO A 193 22.51 -23.80 -11.10
CA PRO A 193 23.20 -22.72 -10.39
C PRO A 193 23.30 -21.46 -11.25
N LEU A 194 22.83 -20.33 -10.72
CA LEU A 194 22.84 -19.02 -11.38
C LEU A 194 23.59 -17.94 -10.59
N GLY A 195 24.32 -18.31 -9.53
CA GLY A 195 24.95 -17.36 -8.63
C GLY A 195 23.91 -16.44 -7.99
N ALA A 196 24.12 -15.13 -8.06
CA ALA A 196 23.19 -14.14 -7.50
C ALA A 196 21.90 -13.93 -8.32
N SER A 197 21.80 -14.48 -9.53
CA SER A 197 20.63 -14.33 -10.38
C SER A 197 19.56 -15.36 -10.05
N LEU A 198 18.31 -14.94 -9.94
CA LEU A 198 17.17 -15.87 -9.75
C LEU A 198 16.62 -16.37 -11.08
N ARG A 199 16.73 -15.56 -12.13
CA ARG A 199 16.26 -15.85 -13.49
C ARG A 199 17.16 -15.19 -14.50
N ARG A 200 17.45 -15.88 -15.60
CA ARG A 200 18.16 -15.35 -16.77
C ARG A 200 17.52 -15.88 -18.04
N TYR A 201 17.14 -14.99 -18.92
CA TYR A 201 16.66 -15.36 -20.25
C TYR A 201 17.69 -14.93 -21.30
N ASP A 202 18.07 -15.86 -22.14
CA ASP A 202 18.93 -15.62 -23.32
C ASP A 202 18.09 -15.74 -24.59
N PRO A 203 17.82 -14.61 -25.27
CA PRO A 203 17.05 -14.61 -26.52
C PRO A 203 17.72 -15.36 -27.66
N ALA A 204 19.06 -15.40 -27.71
CA ALA A 204 19.79 -16.03 -28.80
C ALA A 204 19.68 -17.57 -28.76
N SER A 205 19.86 -18.15 -27.58
CA SER A 205 19.71 -19.61 -27.37
C SER A 205 18.27 -20.03 -27.04
N ARG A 206 17.34 -19.08 -26.87
CA ARG A 206 15.96 -19.28 -26.39
C ARG A 206 15.91 -20.13 -25.12
N ARG A 207 16.80 -19.82 -24.19
CA ARG A 207 16.94 -20.55 -22.94
C ARG A 207 16.56 -19.66 -21.76
N LEU A 208 15.69 -20.19 -20.89
CA LEU A 208 15.32 -19.60 -19.61
C LEU A 208 15.98 -20.42 -18.49
N ASP A 209 16.99 -19.86 -17.87
CA ASP A 209 17.63 -20.42 -16.70
C ASP A 209 16.95 -19.91 -15.42
N LEU A 210 16.58 -20.82 -14.53
CA LEU A 210 16.04 -20.55 -13.21
C LEU A 210 17.00 -21.06 -12.14
N SER A 211 17.19 -20.29 -11.08
CA SER A 211 18.05 -20.71 -9.98
C SER A 211 17.47 -21.93 -9.28
N GLU A 212 18.34 -22.89 -8.99
CA GLU A 212 17.99 -24.06 -8.17
C GLU A 212 17.63 -23.71 -6.72
N SER A 213 18.07 -22.54 -6.23
CA SER A 213 17.69 -22.01 -4.92
C SER A 213 16.23 -21.59 -4.82
N LEU A 214 15.56 -21.35 -5.95
CA LEU A 214 14.15 -20.97 -5.94
C LEU A 214 13.26 -22.16 -5.53
N PRO A 215 12.34 -21.97 -4.58
CA PRO A 215 11.27 -22.93 -4.32
C PRO A 215 10.41 -23.17 -5.57
N ARG A 216 9.70 -24.29 -5.59
CA ARG A 216 8.88 -24.69 -6.76
C ARG A 216 7.86 -23.64 -7.16
N GLU A 217 7.16 -23.07 -6.20
CA GLU A 217 6.17 -21.99 -6.38
C GLU A 217 6.80 -20.73 -6.98
N SER A 218 8.00 -20.38 -6.55
CA SER A 218 8.73 -19.23 -7.10
C SER A 218 9.23 -19.48 -8.51
N ARG A 219 9.61 -20.72 -8.86
CA ARG A 219 9.96 -21.08 -10.25
C ARG A 219 8.76 -20.92 -11.17
N GLY A 220 7.59 -21.37 -10.74
CA GLY A 220 6.32 -21.16 -11.48
C GLY A 220 6.06 -19.71 -11.78
N PHE A 221 6.24 -18.85 -10.78
CA PHE A 221 6.09 -17.41 -10.95
C PHE A 221 7.08 -16.81 -11.95
N GLN A 222 8.34 -17.24 -11.94
CA GLN A 222 9.35 -16.77 -12.89
C GLN A 222 9.04 -17.22 -14.32
N MET A 223 8.49 -18.44 -14.51
CA MET A 223 8.03 -18.91 -15.82
C MET A 223 6.80 -18.13 -16.29
N ALA A 224 5.82 -17.88 -15.42
CA ALA A 224 4.66 -17.03 -15.70
C ALA A 224 5.08 -15.61 -16.10
N PHE A 225 6.00 -15.01 -15.37
CA PHE A 225 6.57 -13.72 -15.72
C PHE A 225 7.20 -13.72 -17.11
N GLN A 226 7.98 -14.74 -17.45
CA GLN A 226 8.61 -14.86 -18.76
C GLN A 226 7.59 -15.01 -19.88
N LEU A 227 6.53 -15.79 -19.66
CA LEU A 227 5.44 -15.97 -20.60
C LEU A 227 4.72 -14.63 -20.85
N LEU A 228 4.38 -13.89 -19.80
CA LEU A 228 3.70 -12.59 -19.91
C LEU A 228 4.62 -11.52 -20.53
N LEU A 229 5.94 -11.58 -20.31
CA LEU A 229 6.89 -10.70 -20.99
C LEU A 229 6.87 -10.89 -22.51
N LEU A 230 6.58 -12.11 -22.99
CA LEU A 230 6.49 -12.45 -24.41
C LEU A 230 5.08 -12.19 -24.99
N GLU A 231 4.02 -12.50 -24.24
CA GLU A 231 2.65 -12.53 -24.77
C GLU A 231 1.80 -11.31 -24.37
N ALA A 232 2.16 -10.56 -23.31
CA ALA A 232 1.42 -9.39 -22.85
C ALA A 232 2.17 -8.06 -23.05
N ARG A 233 3.24 -8.05 -23.85
CA ARG A 233 4.11 -6.89 -24.05
C ARG A 233 3.33 -5.66 -24.48
N ASP A 234 2.49 -5.77 -25.50
CA ASP A 234 1.75 -4.65 -26.06
C ASP A 234 0.76 -4.05 -25.06
N VAL A 235 0.13 -4.88 -24.24
CA VAL A 235 -0.78 -4.44 -23.17
C VAL A 235 0.00 -3.73 -22.06
N VAL A 236 1.18 -4.22 -21.70
CA VAL A 236 2.06 -3.54 -20.73
C VAL A 236 2.47 -2.17 -21.25
N GLU A 237 2.95 -2.08 -22.50
CA GLU A 237 3.37 -0.79 -23.09
C GLU A 237 2.20 0.19 -23.22
N SER A 238 1.01 -0.26 -23.63
CA SER A 238 -0.17 0.59 -23.71
C SER A 238 -0.66 1.07 -22.32
N THR A 239 -0.35 0.34 -21.27
CA THR A 239 -0.65 0.73 -19.88
C THR A 239 0.37 1.74 -19.34
N VAL A 240 1.64 1.63 -19.75
CA VAL A 240 2.72 2.53 -19.31
C VAL A 240 2.68 3.88 -20.04
N ALA A 241 2.38 3.87 -21.35
CA ALA A 241 2.48 5.06 -22.20
C ALA A 241 1.68 6.28 -21.68
N PRO A 242 0.42 6.14 -21.20
CA PRO A 242 -0.34 7.28 -20.70
C PRO A 242 0.19 7.89 -19.39
N ALA A 243 1.05 7.18 -18.67
CA ALA A 243 1.63 7.65 -17.41
C ALA A 243 2.80 8.62 -17.61
N GLU A 244 3.34 8.69 -18.82
CA GLU A 244 4.48 9.58 -19.19
C GLU A 244 5.60 9.55 -18.13
N PRO A 245 6.23 8.37 -17.86
CA PRO A 245 7.22 8.25 -16.82
C PRO A 245 8.37 9.25 -16.96
N SER A 246 8.79 9.86 -15.84
CA SER A 246 9.80 10.94 -15.83
C SER A 246 11.21 10.47 -16.26
N SER A 247 11.47 9.16 -16.19
CA SER A 247 12.75 8.55 -16.54
C SER A 247 12.59 7.15 -17.13
N GLN A 248 13.65 6.65 -17.77
CA GLN A 248 13.69 5.27 -18.26
C GLN A 248 13.64 4.26 -17.11
N GLU A 249 14.25 4.59 -15.98
CA GLU A 249 14.25 3.77 -14.77
C GLU A 249 12.84 3.67 -14.18
N ALA A 250 12.10 4.77 -14.10
CA ALA A 250 10.69 4.76 -13.65
C ALA A 250 9.83 3.90 -14.58
N ALA A 251 9.97 4.09 -15.90
CA ALA A 251 9.29 3.28 -16.91
C ALA A 251 9.62 1.79 -16.77
N ALA A 252 10.89 1.45 -16.52
CA ALA A 252 11.33 0.07 -16.34
C ALA A 252 10.72 -0.55 -15.06
N LEU A 253 10.69 0.19 -13.97
CA LEU A 253 10.09 -0.27 -12.70
C LEU A 253 8.58 -0.49 -12.84
N ILE A 254 7.87 0.41 -13.53
CA ILE A 254 6.44 0.25 -13.81
C ILE A 254 6.21 -1.00 -14.66
N ARG A 255 6.96 -1.20 -15.75
CA ARG A 255 6.86 -2.42 -16.59
C ARG A 255 7.10 -3.69 -15.80
N LEU A 256 8.15 -3.73 -14.98
CA LEU A 256 8.44 -4.88 -14.13
C LEU A 256 7.30 -5.14 -13.14
N GLY A 257 6.73 -4.09 -12.56
CA GLY A 257 5.57 -4.19 -11.67
C GLY A 257 4.34 -4.74 -12.38
N LEU A 258 4.02 -4.25 -13.59
CA LEU A 258 2.89 -4.73 -14.40
C LEU A 258 3.06 -6.18 -14.84
N LEU A 259 4.28 -6.58 -15.20
CA LEU A 259 4.58 -7.99 -15.53
C LEU A 259 4.46 -8.91 -14.31
N ASN A 260 4.91 -8.46 -13.13
CA ASN A 260 4.69 -9.19 -11.90
C ASN A 260 3.20 -9.30 -11.55
N TYR A 261 2.44 -8.22 -11.78
CA TYR A 261 0.98 -8.22 -11.63
C TYR A 261 0.32 -9.26 -12.55
N ALA A 262 0.65 -9.23 -13.85
CA ALA A 262 0.10 -10.14 -14.84
C ALA A 262 0.48 -11.61 -14.54
N ALA A 263 1.72 -11.87 -14.09
CA ALA A 263 2.15 -13.20 -13.66
C ALA A 263 1.34 -13.71 -12.46
N ALA A 264 1.07 -12.83 -11.50
CA ALA A 264 0.20 -13.15 -10.37
C ALA A 264 -1.24 -13.41 -10.81
N ALA A 265 -1.77 -12.61 -11.76
CA ALA A 265 -3.11 -12.81 -12.32
C ALA A 265 -3.25 -14.13 -13.09
N LEU A 266 -2.20 -14.57 -13.80
CA LEU A 266 -2.18 -15.87 -14.49
C LEU A 266 -2.23 -17.04 -13.51
N LEU A 267 -1.41 -16.99 -12.45
CA LEU A 267 -1.34 -18.07 -11.45
C LEU A 267 -2.54 -18.07 -10.49
N MET A 268 -3.13 -16.91 -10.26
CA MET A 268 -4.24 -16.68 -9.35
C MET A 268 -5.33 -15.87 -10.06
N PRO A 269 -6.13 -16.51 -10.98
CA PRO A 269 -7.17 -15.85 -11.75
C PRO A 269 -8.17 -15.13 -10.84
N TYR A 270 -8.68 -13.98 -11.27
CA TYR A 270 -9.39 -13.03 -10.41
C TYR A 270 -10.57 -13.64 -9.64
N LEU A 271 -11.58 -14.15 -10.35
CA LEU A 271 -12.78 -14.67 -9.71
C LEU A 271 -12.52 -15.94 -8.90
N PRO A 272 -11.81 -16.98 -9.41
CA PRO A 272 -11.48 -18.15 -8.62
C PRO A 272 -10.67 -17.83 -7.35
N PHE A 273 -9.76 -16.85 -7.43
CA PHE A 273 -8.99 -16.43 -6.26
C PHE A 273 -9.84 -15.65 -5.26
N LEU A 274 -10.73 -14.76 -5.73
CA LEU A 274 -11.66 -14.02 -4.88
C LEU A 274 -12.63 -14.95 -4.13
N GLU A 275 -13.20 -15.94 -4.82
CA GLU A 275 -14.07 -16.96 -4.22
C GLU A 275 -13.32 -17.76 -3.17
N ALA A 276 -12.14 -18.28 -3.53
CA ALA A 276 -11.29 -19.00 -2.58
C ALA A 276 -10.91 -18.14 -1.36
N ALA A 277 -10.64 -16.85 -1.56
CA ALA A 277 -10.31 -15.94 -0.46
C ALA A 277 -11.49 -15.77 0.50
N ARG A 278 -12.72 -15.70 0.00
CA ARG A 278 -13.93 -15.65 0.83
C ARG A 278 -14.16 -16.95 1.57
N ASP A 279 -14.08 -18.08 0.87
CA ASP A 279 -14.30 -19.43 1.45
C ASP A 279 -13.30 -19.74 2.57
N LEU A 280 -12.03 -19.39 2.37
CA LEU A 280 -10.95 -19.56 3.32
C LEU A 280 -10.80 -18.41 4.30
N ARG A 281 -11.76 -17.49 4.32
CA ARG A 281 -11.73 -16.30 5.20
C ARG A 281 -10.38 -15.59 5.18
N HIS A 282 -9.82 -15.44 3.97
CA HIS A 282 -8.57 -14.73 3.69
C HIS A 282 -7.32 -15.34 4.38
N GLU A 283 -7.33 -16.64 4.69
CA GLU A 283 -6.15 -17.37 5.18
C GLU A 283 -5.08 -17.45 4.10
N VAL A 284 -4.01 -16.66 4.26
CA VAL A 284 -2.98 -16.50 3.21
C VAL A 284 -2.22 -17.78 2.96
N GLU A 285 -1.93 -18.55 4.01
CA GLU A 285 -1.25 -19.85 3.94
C GLU A 285 -2.08 -20.85 3.12
N ALA A 286 -3.36 -20.96 3.39
CA ALA A 286 -4.27 -21.85 2.69
C ALA A 286 -4.45 -21.44 1.22
N LEU A 287 -4.56 -20.13 0.96
CA LEU A 287 -4.59 -19.59 -0.40
C LEU A 287 -3.30 -19.90 -1.17
N ALA A 288 -2.15 -19.67 -0.55
CA ALA A 288 -0.85 -19.97 -1.15
C ALA A 288 -0.74 -21.45 -1.53
N ALA A 289 -1.13 -22.34 -0.63
CA ALA A 289 -1.15 -23.78 -0.88
C ALA A 289 -2.13 -24.17 -2.01
N ARG A 290 -3.36 -23.61 -2.00
CA ARG A 290 -4.40 -23.90 -2.99
C ARG A 290 -4.00 -23.53 -4.41
N PHE A 291 -3.29 -22.41 -4.58
CA PHE A 291 -2.86 -21.91 -5.89
C PHE A 291 -1.40 -22.25 -6.24
N GLY A 292 -0.68 -22.94 -5.37
CA GLY A 292 0.72 -23.35 -5.61
C GLY A 292 1.67 -22.15 -5.73
N VAL A 293 1.42 -21.10 -4.95
CA VAL A 293 2.21 -19.85 -4.93
C VAL A 293 2.81 -19.61 -3.54
N SER A 294 3.73 -18.64 -3.42
CA SER A 294 4.29 -18.30 -2.12
C SER A 294 3.32 -17.46 -1.26
N PHE A 295 3.58 -17.43 0.06
CA PHE A 295 2.83 -16.58 0.98
C PHE A 295 2.82 -15.11 0.52
N GLU A 296 3.98 -14.55 0.14
CA GLU A 296 4.07 -13.16 -0.34
C GLU A 296 3.24 -12.96 -1.61
N GLN A 297 3.25 -13.90 -2.55
CA GLN A 297 2.49 -13.81 -3.79
C GLN A 297 0.98 -13.81 -3.51
N ALA A 298 0.49 -14.71 -2.66
CA ALA A 298 -0.92 -14.76 -2.26
C ALA A 298 -1.33 -13.50 -1.49
N ALA A 299 -0.52 -13.05 -0.54
CA ALA A 299 -0.73 -11.82 0.23
C ALA A 299 -0.80 -10.59 -0.69
N HIS A 300 0.15 -10.46 -1.62
CA HIS A 300 0.14 -9.36 -2.59
C HIS A 300 -1.09 -9.43 -3.50
N ARG A 301 -1.47 -10.64 -3.96
CA ARG A 301 -2.66 -10.83 -4.80
C ARG A 301 -3.94 -10.37 -4.13
N LEU A 302 -4.12 -10.63 -2.83
CA LEU A 302 -5.26 -10.12 -2.05
C LEU A 302 -5.39 -8.60 -2.13
N SER A 303 -4.27 -7.86 -2.16
CA SER A 303 -4.28 -6.40 -2.27
C SER A 303 -4.69 -5.89 -3.67
N THR A 304 -4.67 -6.75 -4.69
CA THR A 304 -5.03 -6.40 -6.08
C THR A 304 -6.51 -6.67 -6.41
N LEU A 305 -7.28 -7.24 -5.50
CA LEU A 305 -8.70 -7.56 -5.69
C LEU A 305 -9.57 -6.29 -5.62
N GLN A 306 -9.34 -5.35 -6.53
CA GLN A 306 -9.99 -4.03 -6.54
C GLN A 306 -10.85 -3.79 -7.79
N ARG A 307 -11.27 -4.84 -8.52
CA ARG A 307 -12.21 -4.75 -9.65
C ARG A 307 -13.52 -4.10 -9.17
N PRO A 308 -14.03 -3.04 -9.83
CA PRO A 308 -15.16 -2.25 -9.32
C PRO A 308 -16.44 -3.05 -9.02
N ASP A 309 -16.76 -4.02 -9.86
CA ASP A 309 -17.97 -4.88 -9.78
C ASP A 309 -17.79 -6.15 -8.94
N ALA A 310 -16.55 -6.49 -8.58
CA ALA A 310 -16.22 -7.70 -7.83
C ALA A 310 -15.07 -7.47 -6.85
N ARG A 311 -15.22 -6.52 -5.94
CA ARG A 311 -14.17 -6.16 -4.96
C ARG A 311 -13.98 -7.23 -3.89
N GLY A 312 -12.72 -7.48 -3.58
CA GLY A 312 -12.32 -8.21 -2.37
C GLY A 312 -12.34 -7.33 -1.11
N LEU A 313 -11.90 -7.91 -0.01
CA LEU A 313 -11.67 -7.17 1.22
C LEU A 313 -10.55 -6.13 1.00
N PRO A 314 -10.78 -4.84 1.35
CA PRO A 314 -9.75 -3.83 1.21
C PRO A 314 -8.65 -4.05 2.23
N PHE A 315 -7.50 -4.51 1.75
CA PHE A 315 -6.29 -4.68 2.55
C PHE A 315 -5.31 -3.54 2.34
N PHE A 316 -4.51 -3.25 3.36
CA PHE A 316 -3.18 -2.72 3.13
C PHE A 316 -2.16 -3.86 3.05
N PHE A 317 -1.10 -3.64 2.31
CA PHE A 317 0.04 -4.55 2.15
C PHE A 317 1.34 -3.77 2.38
N LEU A 318 2.29 -4.42 3.02
CA LEU A 318 3.58 -3.82 3.39
C LEU A 318 4.65 -4.91 3.39
N ARG A 319 5.83 -4.59 2.81
CA ARG A 319 7.02 -5.42 2.97
C ARG A 319 8.14 -4.60 3.60
N VAL A 320 8.77 -5.16 4.64
CA VAL A 320 9.75 -4.47 5.49
C VAL A 320 10.97 -5.37 5.69
N ASP A 321 12.15 -4.78 5.63
CA ASP A 321 13.40 -5.43 6.02
C ASP A 321 13.69 -5.31 7.53
N PRO A 322 14.70 -6.00 8.09
CA PRO A 322 15.05 -5.92 9.52
C PRO A 322 15.49 -4.53 9.99
N ALA A 323 15.93 -3.65 9.09
CA ALA A 323 16.28 -2.26 9.41
C ALA A 323 15.05 -1.34 9.46
N GLY A 324 13.85 -1.86 9.12
CA GLY A 324 12.61 -1.09 9.08
C GLY A 324 12.37 -0.36 7.76
N ASN A 325 13.17 -0.61 6.73
CA ASN A 325 12.94 -0.03 5.41
C ASN A 325 11.74 -0.70 4.74
N VAL A 326 10.85 0.12 4.17
CA VAL A 326 9.66 -0.33 3.45
C VAL A 326 9.94 -0.28 1.95
N ASP A 327 10.08 -1.44 1.33
CA ASP A 327 10.33 -1.54 -0.10
C ASP A 327 9.07 -1.71 -0.95
N LYS A 328 8.00 -2.31 -0.39
CA LYS A 328 6.68 -2.42 -1.02
C LYS A 328 5.60 -1.97 -0.05
N ARG A 329 4.66 -1.16 -0.52
CA ARG A 329 3.46 -0.78 0.25
C ARG A 329 2.31 -0.44 -0.68
N PHE A 330 1.12 -0.81 -0.26
CA PHE A 330 -0.15 -0.44 -0.88
C PHE A 330 -1.25 -0.39 0.17
N SER A 331 -2.23 0.49 0.04
CA SER A 331 -3.37 0.56 0.96
C SER A 331 -4.68 0.80 0.24
N ALA A 332 -5.53 -0.23 0.17
CA ALA A 332 -6.94 -0.11 -0.14
C ALA A 332 -7.79 0.13 1.13
N ALA A 333 -7.27 -0.24 2.31
CA ALA A 333 -7.93 -0.11 3.61
C ALA A 333 -7.88 1.32 4.19
N GLY A 334 -7.20 2.25 3.51
CA GLY A 334 -7.03 3.62 4.03
C GLY A 334 -6.03 3.72 5.18
N PHE A 335 -5.20 2.70 5.41
CA PHE A 335 -4.11 2.78 6.38
C PHE A 335 -3.07 3.79 5.89
N PRO A 336 -2.82 4.86 6.66
CA PRO A 336 -1.85 5.87 6.29
C PRO A 336 -0.44 5.37 6.64
N PHE A 337 0.41 5.17 5.64
CA PHE A 337 1.82 4.86 5.86
C PHE A 337 2.64 6.14 6.03
N ALA A 338 3.59 6.13 6.96
CA ALA A 338 4.64 7.16 6.98
C ALA A 338 5.40 7.12 5.65
N ARG A 339 5.62 8.27 5.04
CA ARG A 339 6.39 8.35 3.78
C ARG A 339 7.88 8.29 4.04
N PHE A 340 8.31 8.84 5.17
CA PHE A 340 9.71 9.00 5.58
C PHE A 340 9.90 8.57 7.03
N GLY A 341 11.07 8.05 7.34
CA GLY A 341 11.38 7.56 8.68
C GLY A 341 10.90 6.13 8.96
N GLY A 342 11.19 5.66 10.16
CA GLY A 342 10.80 4.32 10.61
C GLY A 342 9.34 4.27 11.05
N SER A 343 8.75 3.08 11.01
CA SER A 343 7.41 2.81 11.54
C SER A 343 7.41 2.66 13.07
N CYS A 344 6.23 2.57 13.68
CA CYS A 344 6.08 2.46 15.13
C CYS A 344 6.70 1.16 15.69
N PRO A 345 7.60 1.22 16.69
CA PRO A 345 8.21 0.02 17.28
C PRO A 345 7.21 -0.96 17.91
N LYS A 346 6.01 -0.49 18.28
CA LYS A 346 4.95 -1.32 18.87
C LYS A 346 4.16 -2.09 17.83
N TRP A 347 4.37 -1.81 16.53
CA TRP A 347 3.64 -2.49 15.48
C TRP A 347 4.16 -3.93 15.31
N ILE A 348 3.23 -4.87 15.13
CA ILE A 348 3.49 -6.31 15.02
C ILE A 348 4.53 -6.65 13.95
N VAL A 349 4.69 -5.80 12.94
CA VAL A 349 5.66 -5.93 11.86
C VAL A 349 7.08 -6.16 12.37
N HIS A 350 7.49 -5.40 13.41
CA HIS A 350 8.84 -5.54 13.99
C HIS A 350 8.99 -6.79 14.85
N GLN A 351 7.91 -7.24 15.48
CA GLN A 351 7.92 -8.44 16.32
C GLN A 351 7.92 -9.73 15.50
N ALA A 352 7.42 -9.69 14.26
CA ALA A 352 7.35 -10.87 13.39
C ALA A 352 8.73 -11.43 13.03
N PHE A 353 9.78 -10.61 13.01
CA PHE A 353 11.15 -11.06 12.78
C PHE A 353 11.66 -12.06 13.86
N ALA A 354 11.15 -11.97 15.08
CA ALA A 354 11.54 -12.87 16.18
C ALA A 354 10.96 -14.29 16.05
N THR A 355 9.95 -14.47 15.18
CA THR A 355 9.26 -15.74 15.01
C THR A 355 9.04 -16.03 13.53
N PRO A 356 10.11 -16.37 12.78
CA PRO A 356 10.01 -16.70 11.36
C PRO A 356 8.99 -17.81 11.11
N ALA A 357 8.31 -17.75 9.98
CA ALA A 357 7.27 -18.69 9.55
C ALA A 357 5.98 -18.73 10.41
N MET A 358 5.89 -17.95 11.50
CA MET A 358 4.64 -17.77 12.24
C MET A 358 3.92 -16.49 11.82
N THR A 359 2.64 -16.60 11.51
CA THR A 359 1.79 -15.41 11.32
C THR A 359 1.43 -14.82 12.68
N ARG A 360 1.85 -13.59 12.93
CA ARG A 360 1.53 -12.81 14.13
C ARG A 360 0.36 -11.90 13.84
N VAL A 361 -0.51 -11.72 14.83
CA VAL A 361 -1.73 -10.92 14.72
C VAL A 361 -1.80 -9.86 15.81
N GLN A 362 -2.30 -8.68 15.49
CA GLN A 362 -2.44 -7.57 16.42
C GLN A 362 -3.67 -6.72 16.05
N VAL A 363 -4.47 -6.38 17.03
CA VAL A 363 -5.43 -5.28 16.90
C VAL A 363 -4.67 -3.98 17.19
N ALA A 364 -4.56 -3.13 16.17
CA ALA A 364 -3.81 -1.89 16.21
C ALA A 364 -4.75 -0.68 16.17
N GLN A 365 -4.44 0.37 16.92
CA GLN A 365 -5.19 1.62 16.91
C GLN A 365 -4.27 2.80 16.64
N LEU A 366 -4.60 3.62 15.65
CA LEU A 366 -3.93 4.87 15.36
C LEU A 366 -4.30 5.98 16.35
N PRO A 367 -3.54 7.08 16.42
CA PRO A 367 -3.82 8.20 17.33
C PRO A 367 -5.19 8.86 17.12
N ASP A 368 -5.71 8.88 15.89
CA ASP A 368 -7.03 9.38 15.52
C ASP A 368 -8.18 8.46 15.93
N GLY A 369 -7.87 7.30 16.53
CA GLY A 369 -8.85 6.30 16.97
C GLY A 369 -9.18 5.25 15.89
N ALA A 370 -8.65 5.35 14.67
CA ALA A 370 -8.87 4.35 13.63
C ALA A 370 -8.28 3.00 14.05
N GLY A 371 -9.09 1.94 14.02
CA GLY A 371 -8.71 0.58 14.38
C GLY A 371 -8.42 -0.28 13.16
N PHE A 372 -7.42 -1.17 13.27
CA PHE A 372 -7.05 -2.11 12.23
C PHE A 372 -6.74 -3.48 12.82
N LEU A 373 -7.22 -4.55 12.18
CA LEU A 373 -6.64 -5.88 12.37
C LEU A 373 -5.40 -5.97 11.50
N THR A 374 -4.25 -6.23 12.09
CA THR A 374 -2.98 -6.37 11.37
C THR A 374 -2.39 -7.74 11.61
N PHE A 375 -1.83 -8.36 10.58
CA PHE A 375 -1.11 -9.61 10.69
C PHE A 375 0.18 -9.54 9.87
N ALA A 376 1.20 -10.23 10.34
CA ALA A 376 2.55 -10.13 9.78
C ALA A 376 3.29 -11.47 9.90
N ARG A 377 4.09 -11.80 8.89
CA ARG A 377 4.91 -13.00 8.83
C ARG A 377 6.29 -12.68 8.28
N ALA A 378 7.33 -13.15 8.96
CA ALA A 378 8.69 -13.10 8.46
C ALA A 378 8.93 -14.24 7.46
N ILE A 379 9.52 -13.89 6.33
CA ILE A 379 9.85 -14.78 5.23
C ILE A 379 11.36 -14.72 5.01
N ALA A 380 12.02 -15.86 5.11
CA ALA A 380 13.43 -15.99 4.78
C ALA A 380 13.58 -16.39 3.30
N SER A 381 14.46 -15.70 2.59
CA SER A 381 14.86 -16.12 1.25
C SER A 381 15.75 -17.34 1.33
N PRO A 382 15.63 -18.32 0.43
CA PRO A 382 16.52 -19.46 0.42
C PRO A 382 17.96 -19.02 0.13
N THR A 383 18.92 -19.67 0.80
CA THR A 383 20.35 -19.52 0.55
C THR A 383 20.87 -20.79 -0.10
N THR A 384 21.93 -20.67 -0.89
CA THR A 384 22.55 -21.81 -1.60
C THR A 384 23.79 -22.34 -0.88
N HIS A 385 24.40 -21.55 0.02
CA HIS A 385 25.65 -21.90 0.67
C HIS A 385 25.50 -21.89 2.19
N TRP A 386 26.15 -22.86 2.82
CA TRP A 386 26.22 -22.93 4.26
C TRP A 386 26.98 -21.71 4.83
N GLY A 387 26.47 -21.11 5.89
CA GLY A 387 27.06 -19.91 6.52
C GLY A 387 26.65 -18.59 5.86
N GLU A 388 25.96 -18.60 4.73
CA GLU A 388 25.41 -17.38 4.14
C GLU A 388 24.14 -16.97 4.90
N PRO A 389 24.07 -15.72 5.40
CA PRO A 389 22.86 -15.27 6.08
C PRO A 389 21.70 -15.16 5.11
N ALA A 390 20.59 -15.83 5.41
CA ALA A 390 19.37 -15.71 4.62
C ALA A 390 18.79 -14.29 4.73
N PRO A 391 18.59 -13.57 3.62
CA PRO A 391 17.84 -12.32 3.67
C PRO A 391 16.42 -12.60 4.19
N VAL A 392 16.02 -11.84 5.21
CA VAL A 392 14.69 -11.96 5.83
C VAL A 392 13.93 -10.66 5.62
N HIS A 393 12.66 -10.77 5.26
CA HIS A 393 11.74 -9.65 5.22
C HIS A 393 10.41 -10.03 5.87
N VAL A 394 9.67 -9.06 6.34
CA VAL A 394 8.33 -9.26 6.86
C VAL A 394 7.32 -8.79 5.82
N VAL A 395 6.38 -9.66 5.52
CA VAL A 395 5.13 -9.31 4.81
C VAL A 395 4.07 -9.06 5.85
N ALA A 396 3.47 -7.89 5.81
CA ALA A 396 2.37 -7.51 6.69
C ALA A 396 1.16 -7.05 5.88
N MET A 397 0.00 -7.38 6.40
CA MET A 397 -1.30 -7.00 5.86
C MET A 397 -2.22 -6.55 6.99
N GLY A 398 -3.30 -5.90 6.62
CA GLY A 398 -4.38 -5.62 7.55
C GLY A 398 -5.57 -4.96 6.88
N CYS A 399 -6.67 -4.93 7.59
CA CYS A 399 -7.91 -4.29 7.17
C CYS A 399 -8.46 -3.41 8.28
N ASP A 400 -9.47 -2.60 7.95
CA ASP A 400 -10.26 -1.89 8.96
C ASP A 400 -10.86 -2.88 9.97
N ILE A 401 -10.85 -2.50 11.25
CA ILE A 401 -11.32 -3.37 12.36
C ILE A 401 -12.78 -3.78 12.19
N GLY A 402 -13.62 -2.96 11.57
CA GLY A 402 -15.02 -3.27 11.28
C GLY A 402 -15.21 -4.44 10.31
N ARG A 403 -14.15 -4.82 9.58
CA ARG A 403 -14.13 -5.95 8.65
C ARG A 403 -13.34 -7.15 9.18
N ALA A 404 -12.80 -7.07 10.40
CA ALA A 404 -11.92 -8.11 10.98
C ALA A 404 -12.60 -9.49 11.08
N SER A 405 -13.91 -9.54 11.33
CA SER A 405 -14.67 -10.79 11.43
C SER A 405 -14.68 -11.63 10.12
N GLU A 406 -14.37 -11.01 8.99
CA GLU A 406 -14.27 -11.70 7.71
C GLU A 406 -12.94 -12.45 7.52
N ILE A 407 -11.99 -12.28 8.45
CA ILE A 407 -10.62 -12.82 8.38
C ILE A 407 -10.43 -13.89 9.46
N VAL A 408 -9.88 -15.03 9.08
CA VAL A 408 -9.61 -16.15 10.00
C VAL A 408 -8.67 -15.75 11.14
N TYR A 409 -7.74 -14.86 10.90
CA TYR A 409 -6.77 -14.40 11.91
C TYR A 409 -7.42 -13.60 13.06
N ALA A 410 -8.70 -13.23 12.95
CA ALA A 410 -9.45 -12.60 14.04
C ALA A 410 -10.04 -13.62 15.02
N ASP A 411 -10.04 -14.91 14.68
CA ASP A 411 -10.66 -15.93 15.50
C ASP A 411 -9.98 -16.03 16.88
N GLY A 412 -10.79 -16.05 17.92
CA GLY A 412 -10.30 -16.07 19.29
C GLY A 412 -9.76 -14.75 19.83
N LEU A 413 -9.76 -13.68 19.05
CA LEU A 413 -9.38 -12.34 19.52
C LEU A 413 -10.61 -11.59 20.05
N ASP A 414 -10.45 -10.96 21.19
CA ASP A 414 -11.41 -9.95 21.64
C ASP A 414 -11.14 -8.63 20.90
N LEU A 415 -11.88 -8.40 19.82
CA LEU A 415 -11.75 -7.20 18.99
C LEU A 415 -12.19 -5.92 19.73
N GLY A 416 -12.93 -6.06 20.84
CA GLY A 416 -13.34 -4.97 21.72
C GLY A 416 -12.35 -4.69 22.86
N ALA A 417 -11.38 -5.57 23.09
CA ALA A 417 -10.34 -5.39 24.09
C ALA A 417 -9.38 -4.25 23.71
N ALA A 418 -8.52 -3.87 24.65
CA ALA A 418 -7.59 -2.78 24.47
C ALA A 418 -6.66 -3.02 23.27
N ALA A 419 -6.91 -2.31 22.17
CA ALA A 419 -6.06 -2.32 21.00
C ALA A 419 -4.66 -1.76 21.33
N VAL A 420 -3.64 -2.29 20.69
CA VAL A 420 -2.29 -1.75 20.81
C VAL A 420 -2.23 -0.38 20.13
N GLY A 421 -2.02 0.67 20.91
CA GLY A 421 -1.84 2.01 20.39
C GLY A 421 -0.55 2.12 19.61
N ILE A 422 -0.65 2.21 18.29
CA ILE A 422 0.48 2.47 17.38
C ILE A 422 0.42 3.91 16.84
N GLY A 423 1.55 4.39 16.30
CA GLY A 423 1.63 5.62 15.50
C GLY A 423 2.15 5.30 14.11
N LEU A 424 2.12 6.27 13.21
CA LEU A 424 2.75 6.12 11.90
C LEU A 424 4.29 6.13 12.03
N SER A 425 4.81 7.12 12.75
CA SER A 425 6.19 7.21 13.20
C SER A 425 6.22 7.88 14.57
N CYS A 426 7.32 7.76 15.32
CA CYS A 426 7.44 8.41 16.64
C CYS A 426 7.36 9.95 16.51
N ARG A 427 7.87 10.51 15.43
CA ARG A 427 7.94 11.96 15.19
C ARG A 427 6.55 12.60 14.98
N LEU A 428 5.60 11.83 14.42
CA LEU A 428 4.23 12.27 14.13
C LEU A 428 3.21 11.77 15.18
N CYS A 429 3.66 11.04 16.21
CA CYS A 429 2.76 10.39 17.15
C CYS A 429 2.50 11.28 18.37
N GLU A 430 1.24 11.60 18.62
CA GLU A 430 0.78 12.43 19.74
C GLU A 430 0.61 11.69 21.08
N ARG A 431 0.92 10.38 21.13
CA ARG A 431 0.78 9.57 22.36
C ARG A 431 1.83 9.95 23.39
N ALA A 432 1.45 10.69 24.43
CA ALA A 432 2.36 11.21 25.45
C ALA A 432 3.06 10.08 26.26
N GLU A 433 2.29 9.06 26.68
CA GLU A 433 2.79 8.00 27.55
C GLU A 433 3.25 6.77 26.77
N CYS A 434 4.21 6.91 25.86
CA CYS A 434 4.70 5.81 25.07
C CYS A 434 6.10 5.36 25.51
N ARG A 435 6.18 4.21 26.21
CA ARG A 435 7.45 3.61 26.66
C ARG A 435 8.37 3.17 25.52
N SER A 436 7.83 2.96 24.32
CA SER A 436 8.57 2.53 23.13
C SER A 436 8.93 3.69 22.19
N ARG A 437 8.79 4.92 22.64
CA ARG A 437 9.07 6.10 21.83
C ARG A 437 10.58 6.22 21.57
N ALA A 438 10.98 6.17 20.30
CA ALA A 438 12.37 6.29 19.88
C ALA A 438 12.81 7.74 19.61
N PHE A 439 11.87 8.62 19.20
CA PHE A 439 12.15 10.01 18.86
C PHE A 439 11.12 10.95 19.47
N PRO A 440 11.50 12.20 19.80
CA PRO A 440 10.54 13.21 20.26
C PRO A 440 9.50 13.52 19.17
N PRO A 441 8.28 13.91 19.53
CA PRO A 441 7.30 14.42 18.58
C PRO A 441 7.75 15.77 18.05
N LEU A 442 7.53 16.02 16.75
CA LEU A 442 7.97 17.26 16.11
C LEU A 442 7.10 18.46 16.46
N GLU A 443 5.80 18.23 16.69
CA GLU A 443 4.80 19.28 16.91
C GLU A 443 4.64 19.67 18.40
N HIS A 444 5.46 19.14 19.30
CA HIS A 444 5.32 19.37 20.74
C HIS A 444 6.64 19.80 21.37
N ARG A 445 6.58 20.73 22.31
CA ARG A 445 7.73 21.12 23.11
C ARG A 445 8.10 20.03 24.10
N LEU A 446 9.39 19.70 24.18
CA LEU A 446 9.88 18.79 25.18
C LEU A 446 9.77 19.40 26.58
N ALA A 447 9.21 18.63 27.50
CA ALA A 447 9.19 18.94 28.94
C ALA A 447 10.25 18.07 29.63
N LEU A 448 11.47 18.61 29.70
CA LEU A 448 12.61 17.89 30.34
C LEU A 448 12.80 18.44 31.75
N ASP A 449 12.66 17.59 32.76
CA ASP A 449 12.98 17.87 34.15
C ASP A 449 14.14 16.97 34.57
N PRO A 450 15.32 17.54 34.95
CA PRO A 450 16.46 16.74 35.37
C PRO A 450 16.22 16.00 36.70
N ASN A 451 15.17 16.36 37.45
CA ASN A 451 14.82 15.72 38.71
C ASN A 451 13.79 14.59 38.56
N GLU A 452 13.28 14.38 37.34
CA GLU A 452 12.24 13.39 37.09
C GLU A 452 12.59 12.53 35.86
N ASP A 453 12.86 11.24 36.12
CA ASP A 453 13.05 10.25 35.07
C ASP A 453 11.71 9.51 34.82
N GLY A 454 11.23 9.55 33.57
CA GLY A 454 9.97 8.95 33.18
C GLY A 454 10.15 7.67 32.38
N ALA A 455 9.05 6.97 32.16
CA ALA A 455 9.03 5.76 31.34
C ALA A 455 9.40 6.00 29.86
N SER A 456 9.42 7.25 29.42
CA SER A 456 9.89 7.69 28.10
C SER A 456 10.90 8.82 28.29
N PRO A 457 12.06 8.78 27.62
CA PRO A 457 13.03 9.87 27.66
C PRO A 457 12.53 11.16 26.98
N TRP A 458 11.43 11.05 26.25
CA TRP A 458 10.85 12.11 25.45
C TRP A 458 9.50 12.55 26.01
N ARG A 459 9.52 13.27 27.15
CA ARG A 459 8.32 13.91 27.70
C ARG A 459 8.02 15.16 26.92
N PHE A 460 6.74 15.40 26.68
CA PHE A 460 6.26 16.61 26.04
C PHE A 460 4.86 16.98 26.58
N GLU A 461 4.53 18.24 26.53
CA GLU A 461 3.19 18.71 26.90
C GLU A 461 2.25 18.46 25.70
N PRO A 462 1.19 17.67 25.86
CA PRO A 462 0.18 17.57 24.83
C PRO A 462 -0.44 18.96 24.65
N THR A 463 -0.49 19.44 23.42
CA THR A 463 -1.13 20.73 23.10
C THR A 463 -2.54 20.68 23.64
N ARG A 464 -2.90 21.55 24.60
CA ARG A 464 -4.27 21.67 25.09
C ARG A 464 -5.15 21.96 23.88
N ARG A 465 -6.03 21.03 23.53
CA ARG A 465 -7.12 21.33 22.60
C ARG A 465 -7.83 22.53 23.15
N LEU A 466 -7.64 23.68 22.54
CA LEU A 466 -8.44 24.87 22.81
C LEU A 466 -9.87 24.51 22.38
N VAL A 467 -10.64 24.03 23.35
CA VAL A 467 -12.10 23.98 23.22
C VAL A 467 -12.49 25.46 23.13
N ARG A 468 -12.73 25.95 21.94
CA ARG A 468 -13.35 27.27 21.77
C ARG A 468 -14.76 27.22 22.35
N PRO A 469 -15.13 28.22 23.18
CA PRO A 469 -16.44 28.34 23.75
C PRO A 469 -17.56 28.40 22.69
#